data_0297fc031037012f7a2b7439b8c3dbff
#
_entry.id   0297fc031037012f7a2b7439b8c3dbff
#
_cell.length_a   1.000
_cell.length_b   1.000
_cell.length_c   1.000
_cell.angle_alpha   90.00
_cell.angle_beta   90.00
_cell.angle_gamma   90.00
#
_symmetry.space_group_name_H-M   'P 1'
#
loop_
_entity.id
_entity.type
_entity.pdbx_description
1 polymer ?
#
loop_
_entity_poly.entity_id
_entity_poly.type
_entity_poly.pdbx_seq_one_letter_code
_entity_poly.pdbx_strand_id
1 'polypeptide(L)'
;MKIVTDSYAWIEHFMGSDKGRKTDQILEKADEVYTPDVVLAEVARKYVRENIEPEIVSQRLEEITEVSNIICVDAKIALIAAESYKDLEINAKNCKLSNPSLFDAIVLAVGRSLKSNILTGDQHFRNLPETVWVE
;
A
#
# COMPACT_ATOMS: atom_id res chain seq x y z
N MET A 1 -3.25 -8.08 14.71
CA MET A 1 -3.42 -6.88 13.89
C MET A 1 -3.54 -7.27 12.44
N LYS A 2 -4.48 -6.70 11.73
CA LYS A 2 -4.63 -6.85 10.28
C LYS A 2 -3.92 -5.70 9.59
N ILE A 3 -3.13 -5.98 8.56
CA ILE A 3 -2.32 -4.98 7.84
C ILE A 3 -2.66 -5.02 6.35
N VAL A 4 -2.93 -3.85 5.79
CA VAL A 4 -2.93 -3.61 4.34
C VAL A 4 -1.59 -2.99 3.98
N THR A 5 -0.86 -3.61 3.07
CA THR A 5 0.47 -3.16 2.67
C THR A 5 0.39 -2.47 1.32
N ASP A 6 0.85 -1.22 1.25
CA ASP A 6 0.87 -0.48 -0.01
C ASP A 6 2.16 -0.71 -0.80
N SER A 7 2.26 -0.09 -1.96
CA SER A 7 3.43 -0.23 -2.83
C SER A 7 4.71 0.29 -2.19
N TYR A 8 4.63 1.39 -1.42
CA TYR A 8 5.80 1.95 -0.73
C TYR A 8 6.44 0.90 0.19
N ALA A 9 5.64 0.28 1.03
CA ALA A 9 6.14 -0.71 1.99
C ALA A 9 6.69 -1.95 1.29
N TRP A 10 6.04 -2.44 0.24
CA TRP A 10 6.57 -3.57 -0.52
C TRP A 10 7.91 -3.26 -1.19
N ILE A 11 8.05 -2.07 -1.78
CA ILE A 11 9.32 -1.65 -2.39
C ILE A 11 10.44 -1.61 -1.34
N GLU A 12 10.18 -1.04 -0.16
CA GLU A 12 11.16 -1.01 0.92
C GLU A 12 11.54 -2.41 1.41
N HIS A 13 10.56 -3.31 1.50
CA HIS A 13 10.79 -4.72 1.82
C HIS A 13 11.80 -5.36 0.85
N PHE A 14 11.58 -5.19 -0.45
CA PHE A 14 12.47 -5.78 -1.46
C PHE A 14 13.85 -5.13 -1.51
N MET A 15 13.97 -3.87 -1.13
CA MET A 15 15.26 -3.18 -1.06
C MET A 15 16.12 -3.64 0.11
N GLY A 16 15.54 -4.23 1.14
CA GLY A 16 16.27 -4.62 2.34
C GLY A 16 16.83 -3.43 3.12
N SER A 17 16.23 -2.25 2.96
CA SER A 17 16.59 -1.04 3.68
C SER A 17 16.22 -1.11 5.16
N ASP A 18 16.60 -0.08 5.95
CA ASP A 18 16.16 0.02 7.35
C ASP A 18 14.63 0.07 7.45
N LYS A 19 13.98 0.81 6.56
CA LYS A 19 12.52 0.84 6.46
C LYS A 19 11.95 -0.52 6.07
N GLY A 20 12.65 -1.25 5.19
CA GLY A 20 12.27 -2.60 4.79
C GLY A 20 12.36 -3.58 5.95
N ARG A 21 13.39 -3.49 6.77
CA ARG A 21 13.50 -4.33 7.97
C ARG A 21 12.39 -4.06 8.96
N LYS A 22 12.02 -2.79 9.14
CA LYS A 22 10.89 -2.41 10.00
C LYS A 22 9.57 -2.94 9.43
N THR A 23 9.40 -2.83 8.11
CA THR A 23 8.26 -3.41 7.41
C THR A 23 8.16 -4.91 7.69
N ASP A 24 9.25 -5.64 7.52
CA ASP A 24 9.30 -7.09 7.75
C ASP A 24 8.90 -7.44 9.18
N GLN A 25 9.40 -6.70 10.17
CA GLN A 25 9.06 -6.94 11.56
C GLN A 25 7.57 -6.75 11.82
N ILE A 26 6.95 -5.75 11.20
CA ILE A 26 5.51 -5.50 11.34
C ILE A 26 4.71 -6.63 10.67
N LEU A 27 5.10 -7.03 9.45
CA LEU A 27 4.42 -8.09 8.71
C LEU A 27 4.51 -9.43 9.41
N GLU A 28 5.65 -9.75 10.02
CA GLU A 28 5.84 -11.00 10.78
C GLU A 28 4.91 -11.10 11.98
N LYS A 29 4.58 -9.97 12.59
CA LYS A 29 3.69 -9.90 13.76
C LYS A 29 2.21 -9.78 13.40
N ALA A 30 1.89 -9.50 12.15
CA ALA A 30 0.52 -9.33 11.71
C ALA A 30 -0.22 -10.66 11.69
N ASP A 31 -1.48 -10.64 12.11
CA ASP A 31 -2.35 -11.81 12.03
C ASP A 31 -2.77 -12.10 10.59
N GLU A 32 -3.04 -11.02 9.83
CA GLU A 32 -3.43 -11.11 8.41
C GLU A 32 -2.77 -9.97 7.65
N VAL A 33 -2.27 -10.26 6.47
CA VAL A 33 -1.67 -9.30 5.54
C VAL A 33 -2.48 -9.28 4.25
N TYR A 34 -2.85 -8.09 3.81
CA TYR A 34 -3.63 -7.87 2.60
C TYR A 34 -2.88 -6.94 1.66
N THR A 35 -3.04 -7.17 0.36
CA THR A 35 -2.51 -6.29 -0.68
C THR A 35 -3.63 -6.00 -1.68
N PRO A 36 -4.01 -4.73 -1.88
CA PRO A 36 -4.93 -4.38 -2.96
C PRO A 36 -4.34 -4.75 -4.31
N ASP A 37 -5.17 -5.25 -5.23
CA ASP A 37 -4.70 -5.71 -6.53
C ASP A 37 -3.97 -4.61 -7.33
N VAL A 38 -4.39 -3.36 -7.21
CA VAL A 38 -3.74 -2.22 -7.89
C VAL A 38 -2.30 -2.02 -7.42
N VAL A 39 -1.97 -2.44 -6.20
CA VAL A 39 -0.61 -2.33 -5.66
C VAL A 39 0.36 -3.20 -6.47
N LEU A 40 -0.07 -4.35 -6.95
CA LEU A 40 0.75 -5.20 -7.83
C LEU A 40 1.17 -4.43 -9.09
N ALA A 41 0.23 -3.71 -9.70
CA ALA A 41 0.52 -2.91 -10.89
C ALA A 41 1.46 -1.73 -10.58
N GLU A 42 1.30 -1.08 -9.42
CA GLU A 42 2.19 0.01 -9.01
C GLU A 42 3.62 -0.47 -8.80
N VAL A 43 3.79 -1.60 -8.11
CA VAL A 43 5.10 -2.21 -7.87
C VAL A 43 5.75 -2.58 -9.21
N ALA A 44 5.00 -3.24 -10.09
CA ALA A 44 5.48 -3.63 -11.41
C ALA A 44 5.93 -2.40 -12.22
N ARG A 45 5.11 -1.36 -12.25
CA ARG A 45 5.41 -0.13 -13.01
C ARG A 45 6.70 0.53 -12.51
N LYS A 46 6.90 0.60 -11.20
CA LYS A 46 8.12 1.18 -10.63
C LYS A 46 9.36 0.43 -11.10
N TYR A 47 9.34 -0.89 -11.01
CA TYR A 47 10.48 -1.71 -11.41
C TYR A 47 10.76 -1.67 -12.91
N VAL A 48 9.70 -1.65 -13.73
CA VAL A 48 9.85 -1.51 -15.18
C VAL A 48 10.51 -0.17 -15.53
N ARG A 49 10.12 0.91 -14.86
CA ARG A 49 10.76 2.23 -15.06
C ARG A 49 12.23 2.25 -14.61
N GLU A 50 12.58 1.43 -13.65
CA GLU A 50 13.97 1.30 -13.17
C GLU A 50 14.77 0.27 -13.98
N ASN A 51 14.20 -0.26 -15.06
CA ASN A 51 14.85 -1.24 -15.95
C ASN A 51 15.23 -2.55 -15.22
N ILE A 52 14.47 -2.94 -14.22
CA ILE A 52 14.63 -4.23 -13.57
C ILE A 52 14.15 -5.33 -14.53
N GLU A 53 14.89 -6.43 -14.60
CA GLU A 53 14.58 -7.52 -15.51
C GLU A 53 13.19 -8.10 -15.26
N PRO A 54 12.41 -8.43 -16.33
CA PRO A 54 11.04 -8.95 -16.19
C PRO A 54 10.93 -10.17 -15.30
N GLU A 55 11.91 -11.06 -15.30
CA GLU A 55 11.91 -12.26 -14.45
C GLU A 55 11.96 -11.91 -12.97
N ILE A 56 12.76 -10.90 -12.61
CA ILE A 56 12.89 -10.43 -11.23
C ILE A 56 11.60 -9.75 -10.80
N VAL A 57 11.03 -8.91 -11.67
CA VAL A 57 9.75 -8.26 -11.39
C VAL A 57 8.66 -9.32 -11.12
N SER A 58 8.58 -10.33 -12.00
CA SER A 58 7.62 -11.42 -11.85
C SER A 58 7.79 -12.17 -10.53
N GLN A 59 9.03 -12.48 -10.15
CA GLN A 59 9.31 -13.16 -8.87
C GLN A 59 8.87 -12.33 -7.66
N ARG A 60 9.08 -11.02 -7.69
CA ARG A 60 8.66 -10.12 -6.60
C ARG A 60 7.15 -10.05 -6.49
N LEU A 61 6.44 -9.98 -7.62
CA LEU A 61 4.98 -10.01 -7.62
C LEU A 61 4.43 -11.33 -7.08
N GLU A 62 5.05 -12.45 -7.46
CA GLU A 62 4.68 -13.77 -6.93
C GLU A 62 4.88 -13.84 -5.42
N GLU A 63 5.98 -13.31 -4.91
CA GLU A 63 6.24 -13.28 -3.46
C GLU A 63 5.12 -12.53 -2.74
N ILE A 64 4.71 -11.38 -3.24
CA ILE A 64 3.57 -10.62 -2.66
C ILE A 64 2.32 -11.49 -2.60
N THR A 65 2.01 -12.21 -3.67
CA THR A 65 0.81 -13.05 -3.72
C THR A 65 0.89 -14.28 -2.82
N GLU A 66 2.10 -14.75 -2.52
CA GLU A 66 2.31 -15.89 -1.62
C GLU A 66 2.19 -15.48 -0.15
N VAL A 67 2.65 -14.30 0.21
CA VAL A 67 2.71 -13.87 1.61
C VAL A 67 1.56 -12.96 2.04
N SER A 68 0.69 -12.58 1.12
CA SER A 68 -0.46 -11.72 1.44
C SER A 68 -1.71 -12.16 0.67
N ASN A 69 -2.87 -11.74 1.19
CA ASN A 69 -4.14 -11.95 0.51
C ASN A 69 -4.40 -10.79 -0.45
N ILE A 70 -4.53 -11.09 -1.72
CA ILE A 70 -4.80 -10.06 -2.74
C ILE A 70 -6.28 -9.72 -2.71
N ILE A 71 -6.60 -8.44 -2.56
CA ILE A 71 -7.96 -7.93 -2.49
C ILE A 71 -8.31 -7.26 -3.80
N CYS A 72 -9.33 -7.79 -4.48
CA CYS A 72 -9.82 -7.22 -5.74
C CYS A 72 -10.69 -6.00 -5.47
N VAL A 73 -10.61 -5.00 -6.36
CA VAL A 73 -11.49 -3.84 -6.30
C VAL A 73 -12.87 -4.25 -6.83
N ASP A 74 -13.83 -4.35 -5.94
CA ASP A 74 -15.24 -4.58 -6.28
C ASP A 74 -16.03 -3.28 -6.20
N ALA A 75 -17.34 -3.34 -6.46
CA ALA A 75 -18.19 -2.15 -6.45
C ALA A 75 -18.23 -1.48 -5.06
N LYS A 76 -18.23 -2.26 -3.99
CA LYS A 76 -18.21 -1.73 -2.62
C LYS A 76 -16.93 -0.97 -2.34
N ILE A 77 -15.79 -1.55 -2.66
CA ILE A 77 -14.47 -0.91 -2.47
C ILE A 77 -14.36 0.33 -3.36
N ALA A 78 -14.85 0.27 -4.61
CA ALA A 78 -14.84 1.41 -5.51
C ALA A 78 -15.59 2.62 -4.93
N LEU A 79 -16.77 2.38 -4.34
CA LEU A 79 -17.53 3.44 -3.70
C LEU A 79 -16.81 4.02 -2.49
N ILE A 80 -16.28 3.17 -1.62
CA ILE A 80 -15.51 3.62 -0.45
C ILE A 80 -14.27 4.40 -0.90
N ALA A 81 -13.62 3.99 -1.99
CA ALA A 81 -12.47 4.68 -2.54
C ALA A 81 -12.83 6.11 -2.99
N ALA A 82 -13.95 6.26 -3.70
CA ALA A 82 -14.41 7.57 -4.14
C ALA A 82 -14.69 8.51 -2.95
N GLU A 83 -15.30 7.99 -1.89
CA GLU A 83 -15.56 8.75 -0.66
C GLU A 83 -14.26 9.05 0.09
N SER A 84 -13.37 8.07 0.21
CA SER A 84 -12.07 8.19 0.91
C SER A 84 -11.13 9.17 0.22
N TYR A 85 -11.25 9.32 -1.09
CA TYR A 85 -10.46 10.29 -1.85
C TYR A 85 -10.63 11.72 -1.30
N LYS A 86 -11.82 12.06 -0.84
CA LYS A 86 -12.08 13.38 -0.26
C LYS A 86 -11.23 13.63 0.98
N ASP A 87 -11.08 12.62 1.83
CA ASP A 87 -10.26 12.73 3.05
C ASP A 87 -8.79 12.90 2.69
N LEU A 88 -8.32 12.17 1.69
CA LEU A 88 -6.94 12.29 1.20
C LEU A 88 -6.67 13.67 0.59
N GLU A 89 -7.64 14.22 -0.15
CA GLU A 89 -7.50 15.58 -0.70
C GLU A 89 -7.40 16.64 0.39
N ILE A 90 -8.25 16.55 1.41
CA ILE A 90 -8.22 17.47 2.55
C ILE A 90 -6.89 17.37 3.28
N ASN A 91 -6.43 16.16 3.55
CA ASN A 91 -5.16 15.94 4.21
C ASN A 91 -3.98 16.48 3.37
N ALA A 92 -4.01 16.27 2.06
CA ALA A 92 -2.97 16.78 1.16
C ALA A 92 -2.92 18.30 1.17
N LYS A 93 -4.06 18.98 1.14
CA LYS A 93 -4.13 20.44 1.21
C LYS A 93 -3.59 20.95 2.54
N ASN A 94 -3.99 20.33 3.65
CA ASN A 94 -3.54 20.71 4.98
C ASN A 94 -2.03 20.54 5.17
N CYS A 95 -1.44 19.53 4.52
CA CYS A 95 -0.01 19.23 4.60
C CYS A 95 0.80 19.82 3.45
N LYS A 96 0.19 20.59 2.56
CA LYS A 96 0.83 21.20 1.38
C LYS A 96 1.48 20.16 0.47
N LEU A 97 0.82 19.03 0.28
CA LEU A 97 1.24 17.97 -0.61
C LEU A 97 0.55 18.10 -1.97
N SER A 98 1.12 17.43 -2.98
CA SER A 98 0.45 17.25 -4.27
C SER A 98 -0.85 16.47 -4.11
N ASN A 99 -1.70 16.47 -5.13
CA ASN A 99 -2.95 15.71 -5.09
C ASN A 99 -2.66 14.22 -4.91
N PRO A 100 -3.45 13.51 -4.08
CA PRO A 100 -3.35 12.07 -3.96
C PRO A 100 -3.78 11.39 -5.26
N SER A 101 -3.37 10.16 -5.47
CA SER A 101 -3.83 9.35 -6.60
C SER A 101 -5.10 8.59 -6.24
N LEU A 102 -5.82 8.15 -7.28
CA LEU A 102 -6.95 7.25 -7.07
C LEU A 102 -6.48 5.92 -6.46
N PHE A 103 -5.27 5.46 -6.80
CA PHE A 103 -4.70 4.24 -6.22
C PHE A 103 -4.52 4.39 -4.70
N ASP A 104 -4.08 5.55 -4.22
CA ASP A 104 -4.00 5.83 -2.78
C ASP A 104 -5.37 5.69 -2.14
N ALA A 105 -6.41 6.21 -2.78
CA ALA A 105 -7.78 6.11 -2.28
C ALA A 105 -8.27 4.65 -2.23
N ILE A 106 -7.87 3.84 -3.19
CA ILE A 106 -8.19 2.40 -3.20
C ILE A 106 -7.51 1.68 -2.04
N VAL A 107 -6.25 1.97 -1.78
CA VAL A 107 -5.53 1.40 -0.63
C VAL A 107 -6.24 1.77 0.68
N LEU A 108 -6.60 3.04 0.85
CA LEU A 108 -7.34 3.51 2.02
C LEU A 108 -8.70 2.82 2.15
N ALA A 109 -9.41 2.66 1.03
CA ALA A 109 -10.71 1.99 1.00
C ALA A 109 -10.63 0.52 1.42
N VAL A 110 -9.60 -0.19 0.97
CA VAL A 110 -9.37 -1.58 1.38
C VAL A 110 -9.13 -1.65 2.89
N GLY A 111 -8.29 -0.75 3.41
CA GLY A 111 -8.04 -0.67 4.86
C GLY A 111 -9.33 -0.43 5.65
N ARG A 112 -10.14 0.51 5.23
CA ARG A 112 -11.41 0.85 5.88
C ARG A 112 -12.43 -0.29 5.77
N SER A 113 -12.53 -0.91 4.59
CA SER A 113 -13.46 -2.03 4.36
C SER A 113 -13.13 -3.23 5.24
N LEU A 114 -11.87 -3.53 5.45
CA LEU A 114 -11.41 -4.68 6.23
C LEU A 114 -11.12 -4.33 7.70
N LYS A 115 -11.32 -3.08 8.09
CA LYS A 115 -10.97 -2.59 9.44
C LYS A 115 -9.51 -2.91 9.77
N SER A 116 -8.64 -2.68 8.82
CA SER A 116 -7.21 -2.95 8.89
C SER A 116 -6.40 -1.66 8.90
N ASN A 117 -5.23 -1.70 9.51
CA ASN A 117 -4.28 -0.61 9.42
C ASN A 117 -3.52 -0.67 8.10
N ILE A 118 -3.03 0.48 7.64
CA ILE A 118 -2.29 0.61 6.38
C ILE A 118 -0.82 0.81 6.70
N LEU A 119 0.01 -0.10 6.23
CA LEU A 119 1.46 -0.03 6.41
C LEU A 119 2.04 0.73 5.21
N THR A 120 2.60 1.90 5.46
CA THR A 120 3.09 2.80 4.41
C THR A 120 4.12 3.79 4.95
N GLY A 121 4.92 4.34 4.05
CA GLY A 121 5.76 5.51 4.28
C GLY A 121 5.41 6.66 3.36
N ASP A 122 4.30 6.58 2.63
CA ASP A 122 3.84 7.64 1.74
C ASP A 122 3.24 8.80 2.55
N GLN A 123 3.76 10.01 2.33
CA GLN A 123 3.34 11.22 3.04
C GLN A 123 1.84 11.48 2.98
N HIS A 124 1.17 11.04 1.91
CA HIS A 124 -0.28 11.21 1.77
C HIS A 124 -1.09 10.49 2.86
N PHE A 125 -0.52 9.47 3.48
CA PHE A 125 -1.16 8.69 4.55
C PHE A 125 -0.71 9.10 5.95
N ARG A 126 0.31 9.94 6.11
CA ARG A 126 1.01 10.12 7.38
C ARG A 126 0.10 10.49 8.55
N ASN A 127 -0.86 11.37 8.33
CA ASN A 127 -1.72 11.90 9.39
C ASN A 127 -3.07 11.19 9.50
N LEU A 128 -3.27 10.10 8.79
CA LEU A 128 -4.52 9.34 8.86
C LEU A 128 -4.49 8.36 10.04
N PRO A 129 -5.63 8.19 10.76
CA PRO A 129 -5.67 7.30 11.92
C PRO A 129 -5.42 5.82 11.57
N GLU A 130 -5.70 5.41 10.33
CA GLU A 130 -5.50 4.05 9.86
C GLU A 130 -4.03 3.70 9.64
N THR A 131 -3.13 4.67 9.61
CA THR A 131 -1.74 4.50 9.18
C THR A 131 -0.85 3.88 10.25
N VAL A 132 -0.08 2.86 9.86
CA VAL A 132 1.11 2.38 10.56
C VAL A 132 2.32 2.84 9.75
N TRP A 133 3.09 3.74 10.32
CA TRP A 133 4.18 4.41 9.61
C TRP A 133 5.47 3.59 9.66
N VAL A 134 6.14 3.42 8.50
CA VAL A 134 7.34 2.57 8.39
C VAL A 134 8.65 3.28 8.76
N GLU A 135 8.62 4.55 9.06
CA GLU A 135 9.83 5.29 9.48
C GLU A 135 10.07 5.29 10.97
#